data_66547000a18de7021051ad76b3ec56cb
#
_entry.id   66547000a18de7021051ad76b3ec56cb
#
_cell.length_a   1.000
_cell.length_b   1.000
_cell.length_c   1.000
_cell.angle_alpha   90.00
_cell.angle_beta   90.00
_cell.angle_gamma   90.00
#
_symmetry.space_group_name_H-M   'P 1'
#
loop_
_entity.id
_entity.type
_entity.pdbx_description
1 polymer ?
#
loop_
_entity_poly.entity_id
_entity_poly.type
_entity_poly.pdbx_seq_one_letter_code
_entity_poly.pdbx_strand_id
1 'polypeptide(L)'
;MTSTATEMNVGQSSTSQTAESTPATTNRSTDPTGGINGDGSSNPNSVSIITPTPSSPGEKVSGISTGSLVGTAVGCLIGGLILGGLAAFLLLRRKWKRESGPRRIDEGHVSVTMEPKAYRAADPGLSSNDFPLSQFLLDATPDKEIAAELQSLGELIHLHVENNYHLQKVQQSLSAVTESLLNLGFEQNPGLGSETIASLCLDQKTRQVGLKHVISFVIFNSIDFHSRSRLSMLPAPVAAFLQSLPDNNHDSRQASSLALSKWRTLSAFLLHPNRSQRTPFVPSDSAAAPQSLALATALTTFLHLFIPSDHASQQQQMSHLQAVIFECARFGYTIMSQPSEWQFTYEAGGSRMLVLCPGVDKVAASDGKLYQTPRHVVAPLIMQI
;
A
#
# COMPACT_ATOMS: atom_id res chain seq x y z
N MET A 1 21.74 -49.30 38.51
CA MET A 1 21.09 -49.03 39.82
C MET A 1 20.44 -47.67 39.69
N THR A 2 19.19 -47.44 39.59
CA THR A 2 17.92 -48.09 39.83
C THR A 2 16.89 -47.44 38.89
N SER A 3 16.15 -48.28 38.22
CA SER A 3 14.90 -47.99 37.52
C SER A 3 13.84 -47.40 38.44
N THR A 4 13.00 -46.54 37.94
CA THR A 4 11.60 -46.55 38.35
C THR A 4 10.75 -46.02 37.17
N ALA A 5 9.93 -46.90 36.65
CA ALA A 5 8.81 -46.64 35.74
C ALA A 5 7.54 -46.49 36.60
N THR A 6 6.60 -45.68 36.20
CA THR A 6 5.18 -45.77 36.61
C THR A 6 4.39 -45.00 35.51
N GLU A 7 3.77 -45.70 34.68
CA GLU A 7 2.39 -46.17 34.55
C GLU A 7 1.36 -45.12 34.11
N MET A 8 0.74 -45.52 33.05
CA MET A 8 -0.48 -45.11 32.34
C MET A 8 -1.65 -44.72 33.26
N ASN A 9 -2.44 -43.77 32.77
CA ASN A 9 -3.89 -43.81 33.00
C ASN A 9 -4.66 -43.46 31.73
N VAL A 10 -5.45 -44.43 31.29
CA VAL A 10 -6.44 -44.42 30.21
C VAL A 10 -7.79 -44.17 30.86
N GLY A 11 -8.58 -43.29 30.32
CA GLY A 11 -9.99 -43.07 30.66
C GLY A 11 -10.68 -42.32 29.56
N GLN A 12 -11.20 -42.94 28.62
CA GLN A 12 -12.57 -43.33 28.22
C GLN A 12 -13.57 -42.14 28.20
N SER A 13 -13.98 -41.81 27.01
CA SER A 13 -15.34 -41.83 26.39
C SER A 13 -16.49 -41.16 27.16
N SER A 14 -17.14 -40.20 26.50
CA SER A 14 -18.59 -40.09 26.48
C SER A 14 -19.07 -39.37 25.23
N THR A 15 -19.81 -40.14 24.43
CA THR A 15 -20.62 -39.78 23.28
C THR A 15 -22.00 -39.28 23.77
N SER A 16 -22.56 -38.27 23.19
CA SER A 16 -24.00 -38.01 23.06
C SER A 16 -24.17 -36.92 22.00
N GLN A 17 -24.57 -37.25 20.82
CA GLN A 17 -25.89 -37.47 20.20
C GLN A 17 -26.78 -36.23 20.26
N THR A 18 -26.96 -35.62 19.09
CA THR A 18 -28.18 -35.40 18.29
C THR A 18 -29.30 -34.59 18.92
N ALA A 19 -29.63 -33.46 18.29
CA ALA A 19 -31.00 -33.11 17.95
C ALA A 19 -31.03 -32.08 16.84
N GLU A 20 -31.41 -32.53 15.70
CA GLU A 20 -31.99 -31.89 14.53
C GLU A 20 -33.40 -31.36 14.88
N SER A 21 -33.74 -30.15 14.46
CA SER A 21 -35.13 -29.78 14.20
C SER A 21 -35.19 -28.47 13.40
N THR A 22 -35.45 -28.61 12.12
CA THR A 22 -36.27 -27.70 11.31
C THR A 22 -37.69 -28.18 11.43
N PRO A 23 -38.74 -27.27 11.41
CA PRO A 23 -39.46 -27.06 10.16
C PRO A 23 -39.97 -25.62 9.95
N ALA A 24 -39.96 -25.16 8.71
CA ALA A 24 -41.02 -25.10 7.74
C ALA A 24 -42.10 -23.98 7.97
N THR A 25 -42.05 -23.04 7.04
CA THR A 25 -43.14 -22.50 6.20
C THR A 25 -44.50 -22.22 6.83
N THR A 26 -44.98 -20.98 6.74
CA THR A 26 -46.33 -20.74 6.19
C THR A 26 -46.50 -19.28 5.71
N ASN A 27 -46.86 -19.16 4.44
CA ASN A 27 -47.49 -18.02 3.78
C ASN A 27 -48.78 -17.62 4.47
N ARG A 28 -49.09 -16.34 4.51
CA ARG A 28 -50.43 -15.91 4.09
C ARG A 28 -50.55 -14.43 3.80
N SER A 29 -50.83 -14.14 2.58
CA SER A 29 -51.48 -12.98 1.98
C SER A 29 -52.83 -12.71 2.61
N THR A 30 -53.20 -11.45 2.83
CA THR A 30 -54.54 -10.90 2.59
C THR A 30 -54.51 -9.39 2.66
N ASP A 31 -54.71 -8.75 1.53
CA ASP A 31 -55.51 -7.52 1.40
C ASP A 31 -57.00 -7.90 1.57
N PRO A 32 -57.93 -7.01 1.96
CA PRO A 32 -58.44 -5.99 1.05
C PRO A 32 -59.05 -4.69 1.67
N THR A 33 -59.04 -3.63 0.87
CA THR A 33 -60.20 -2.80 0.41
C THR A 33 -61.15 -2.16 1.43
N GLY A 34 -61.42 -0.88 1.19
CA GLY A 34 -62.65 -0.12 1.55
C GLY A 34 -62.37 1.07 2.44
N GLY A 35 -62.66 2.28 2.15
CA GLY A 35 -63.67 2.86 1.29
C GLY A 35 -64.24 4.07 1.98
N ILE A 36 -64.35 5.17 1.25
CA ILE A 36 -65.51 6.12 1.16
C ILE A 36 -65.70 7.23 2.21
N ASN A 37 -65.70 8.48 1.66
CA ASN A 37 -66.61 9.63 1.84
C ASN A 37 -66.52 10.60 3.01
N GLY A 38 -66.64 11.86 2.59
CA GLY A 38 -67.33 12.98 3.25
C GLY A 38 -66.60 14.30 3.03
N ASP A 39 -66.78 15.04 2.02
CA ASP A 39 -67.83 16.05 1.69
C ASP A 39 -67.89 17.23 2.68
N GLY A 40 -67.87 18.45 2.08
CA GLY A 40 -68.28 19.70 2.72
C GLY A 40 -67.41 20.87 2.39
N SER A 41 -67.53 21.50 1.20
CA SER A 41 -68.37 22.67 0.83
C SER A 41 -68.13 23.92 1.68
N SER A 42 -67.61 24.97 1.11
CA SER A 42 -68.29 26.17 0.63
C SER A 42 -67.32 27.35 0.39
N ASN A 43 -67.45 27.86 -0.81
CA ASN A 43 -67.12 29.22 -1.28
C ASN A 43 -68.28 30.17 -0.77
N PRO A 44 -68.30 31.51 -0.93
CA PRO A 44 -67.69 32.34 -1.97
C PRO A 44 -67.24 33.78 -1.62
N ASN A 45 -66.64 34.44 -2.63
CA ASN A 45 -66.72 35.86 -3.01
C ASN A 45 -66.06 36.96 -2.18
N SER A 46 -65.08 37.66 -2.82
CA SER A 46 -65.37 39.07 -3.22
C SER A 46 -64.26 39.55 -4.20
N VAL A 47 -64.77 40.06 -5.31
CA VAL A 47 -64.18 40.79 -6.38
C VAL A 47 -63.76 42.22 -5.91
N SER A 48 -62.57 42.69 -6.28
CA SER A 48 -62.33 44.10 -6.55
C SER A 48 -61.16 44.31 -7.49
N ILE A 49 -61.49 44.79 -8.66
CA ILE A 49 -60.68 45.29 -9.75
C ILE A 49 -60.19 46.69 -9.38
N ILE A 50 -58.87 46.97 -9.51
CA ILE A 50 -58.36 48.31 -9.96
C ILE A 50 -57.02 48.12 -10.67
N THR A 51 -56.92 48.66 -11.85
CA THR A 51 -55.91 48.64 -12.89
C THR A 51 -54.81 49.75 -12.65
N PRO A 52 -53.78 49.88 -13.48
CA PRO A 52 -52.36 49.85 -13.10
C PRO A 52 -51.65 51.23 -13.20
N THR A 53 -50.48 51.33 -12.64
CA THR A 53 -49.51 52.38 -13.03
C THR A 53 -48.08 51.83 -12.92
N PRO A 54 -47.20 52.09 -13.87
CA PRO A 54 -45.86 51.48 -13.93
C PRO A 54 -44.85 52.28 -13.12
N SER A 55 -43.98 51.57 -12.36
CA SER A 55 -42.80 52.15 -11.76
C SER A 55 -41.61 51.28 -11.98
N SER A 56 -40.67 51.81 -12.67
CA SER A 56 -39.23 51.63 -12.81
C SER A 56 -38.55 50.46 -12.09
N PRO A 57 -37.64 49.69 -12.76
CA PRO A 57 -36.92 48.60 -12.16
C PRO A 57 -35.78 49.11 -11.25
N GLY A 58 -35.89 48.95 -9.97
CA GLY A 58 -34.77 49.04 -9.02
C GLY A 58 -33.93 47.78 -9.07
N GLU A 59 -32.79 47.92 -9.64
CA GLU A 59 -31.71 46.97 -9.69
C GLU A 59 -31.25 46.60 -8.26
N LYS A 60 -31.67 45.45 -7.71
CA LYS A 60 -31.10 44.90 -6.49
C LYS A 60 -29.76 44.29 -6.87
N VAL A 61 -28.67 45.02 -6.71
CA VAL A 61 -27.30 44.51 -6.66
C VAL A 61 -27.22 43.56 -5.49
N SER A 62 -27.28 42.26 -5.81
CA SER A 62 -27.00 41.19 -4.86
C SER A 62 -25.53 41.24 -4.51
N GLY A 63 -25.21 41.80 -3.36
CA GLY A 63 -23.85 41.88 -2.83
C GLY A 63 -23.32 40.49 -2.59
N ILE A 64 -22.36 40.06 -3.39
CA ILE A 64 -21.60 38.82 -3.17
C ILE A 64 -20.84 39.01 -1.85
N SER A 65 -21.10 38.13 -0.86
CA SER A 65 -20.44 38.25 0.43
C SER A 65 -18.92 38.02 0.26
N THR A 66 -18.15 38.97 0.80
CA THR A 66 -16.67 38.98 0.73
C THR A 66 -16.05 37.67 1.24
N GLY A 67 -16.73 36.93 2.14
CA GLY A 67 -16.27 35.61 2.64
C GLY A 67 -16.30 34.50 1.61
N SER A 68 -17.25 34.53 0.65
CA SER A 68 -17.33 33.53 -0.43
C SER A 68 -16.19 33.73 -1.45
N LEU A 69 -15.79 34.97 -1.69
CA LEU A 69 -14.72 35.29 -2.66
C LEU A 69 -13.33 34.92 -2.14
N VAL A 70 -13.08 35.09 -0.82
CA VAL A 70 -11.81 34.68 -0.19
C VAL A 70 -11.68 33.17 -0.11
N GLY A 71 -12.74 32.46 0.23
CA GLY A 71 -12.75 30.98 0.28
C GLY A 71 -12.45 30.33 -1.07
N THR A 72 -13.02 30.88 -2.16
CA THR A 72 -12.79 30.37 -3.53
C THR A 72 -11.36 30.63 -3.99
N ALA A 73 -10.79 31.79 -3.68
CA ALA A 73 -9.42 32.14 -4.09
C ALA A 73 -8.36 31.26 -3.38
N VAL A 74 -8.54 30.99 -2.09
CA VAL A 74 -7.63 30.11 -1.32
C VAL A 74 -7.76 28.67 -1.77
N GLY A 75 -8.98 28.19 -2.01
CA GLY A 75 -9.23 26.83 -2.52
C GLY A 75 -8.61 26.56 -3.90
N CYS A 76 -8.70 27.54 -4.81
CA CYS A 76 -8.09 27.43 -6.14
C CYS A 76 -6.55 27.47 -6.09
N LEU A 77 -5.95 28.23 -5.17
CA LEU A 77 -4.49 28.26 -5.00
C LEU A 77 -3.94 26.93 -4.48
N ILE A 78 -4.57 26.35 -3.47
CA ILE A 78 -4.15 25.08 -2.90
C ILE A 78 -4.39 23.95 -3.89
N GLY A 79 -5.56 23.88 -4.53
CA GLY A 79 -5.87 22.90 -5.58
C GLY A 79 -4.95 23.02 -6.79
N GLY A 80 -4.60 24.25 -7.21
CA GLY A 80 -3.67 24.50 -8.30
C GLY A 80 -2.23 24.11 -7.98
N LEU A 81 -1.78 24.29 -6.74
CA LEU A 81 -0.44 23.88 -6.29
C LEU A 81 -0.30 22.35 -6.26
N ILE A 82 -1.32 21.64 -5.79
CA ILE A 82 -1.33 20.16 -5.75
C ILE A 82 -1.35 19.60 -7.18
N LEU A 83 -2.26 20.07 -8.02
CA LEU A 83 -2.34 19.63 -9.42
C LEU A 83 -1.12 20.03 -10.24
N GLY A 84 -0.59 21.26 -10.03
CA GLY A 84 0.61 21.74 -10.67
C GLY A 84 1.86 20.97 -10.24
N GLY A 85 1.99 20.68 -8.95
CA GLY A 85 3.07 19.85 -8.41
C GLY A 85 3.06 18.43 -8.96
N LEU A 86 1.88 17.81 -9.02
CA LEU A 86 1.71 16.47 -9.59
C LEU A 86 2.03 16.45 -11.10
N ALA A 87 1.54 17.44 -11.84
CA ALA A 87 1.82 17.58 -13.27
C ALA A 87 3.31 17.85 -13.54
N ALA A 88 3.97 18.72 -12.76
CA ALA A 88 5.41 18.98 -12.85
C ALA A 88 6.23 17.73 -12.54
N PHE A 89 5.85 16.97 -11.50
CA PHE A 89 6.48 15.71 -11.14
C PHE A 89 6.36 14.67 -12.26
N LEU A 90 5.18 14.52 -12.85
CA LEU A 90 4.95 13.60 -13.96
C LEU A 90 5.72 14.01 -15.23
N LEU A 91 5.85 15.31 -15.49
CA LEU A 91 6.62 15.83 -16.63
C LEU A 91 8.12 15.66 -16.42
N LEU A 92 8.65 15.90 -15.22
CA LEU A 92 10.03 15.65 -14.85
C LEU A 92 10.37 14.16 -14.96
N ARG A 93 9.50 13.29 -14.44
CA ARG A 93 9.63 11.83 -14.56
C ARG A 93 9.63 11.37 -16.03
N ARG A 94 8.81 12.01 -16.87
CA ARG A 94 8.73 11.71 -18.31
C ARG A 94 9.96 12.23 -19.08
N LYS A 95 10.53 13.35 -18.65
CA LYS A 95 11.76 13.91 -19.23
C LYS A 95 12.97 13.06 -18.91
N TRP A 96 13.10 12.59 -17.67
CA TRP A 96 14.18 11.69 -17.25
C TRP A 96 14.12 10.33 -17.98
N LYS A 97 12.92 9.79 -18.20
CA LYS A 97 12.77 8.58 -19.03
C LYS A 97 13.15 8.76 -20.51
N ARG A 98 13.11 9.99 -21.03
CA ARG A 98 13.53 10.28 -22.42
C ARG A 98 15.03 10.49 -22.57
N GLU A 99 15.73 10.91 -21.52
CA GLU A 99 17.17 11.13 -21.54
C GLU A 99 17.96 9.84 -21.30
N SER A 100 17.32 8.76 -20.84
CA SER A 100 17.90 7.42 -20.67
C SER A 100 17.81 6.55 -21.93
N GLY A 101 17.48 7.10 -23.08
CA GLY A 101 17.56 6.41 -24.36
C GLY A 101 19.03 6.05 -24.68
N PRO A 102 19.29 4.87 -25.27
CA PRO A 102 20.66 4.44 -25.56
C PRO A 102 21.32 5.46 -26.47
N ARG A 103 22.38 6.11 -25.99
CA ARG A 103 23.31 6.88 -26.82
C ARG A 103 23.85 5.94 -27.87
N ARG A 104 23.45 6.12 -29.13
CA ARG A 104 24.18 5.58 -30.27
C ARG A 104 25.63 6.08 -30.17
N ILE A 105 26.54 5.18 -29.84
CA ILE A 105 27.96 5.38 -30.03
C ILE A 105 28.14 5.35 -31.53
N ASP A 106 28.59 6.47 -32.07
CA ASP A 106 28.99 6.61 -33.48
C ASP A 106 30.21 5.74 -33.65
N GLU A 107 30.07 4.60 -34.34
CA GLU A 107 31.12 3.68 -34.64
C GLU A 107 32.02 4.29 -35.74
N GLY A 108 33.10 4.92 -35.32
CA GLY A 108 34.23 5.17 -36.18
C GLY A 108 34.75 3.84 -36.73
N HIS A 109 34.71 3.71 -38.03
CA HIS A 109 35.23 2.61 -38.85
C HIS A 109 36.67 2.27 -38.46
N VAL A 110 36.85 1.19 -37.73
CA VAL A 110 38.16 0.51 -37.62
C VAL A 110 37.97 -0.89 -38.21
N SER A 111 38.51 -1.08 -39.39
CA SER A 111 38.61 -2.38 -40.05
C SER A 111 39.50 -3.30 -39.22
N VAL A 112 38.91 -4.25 -38.50
CA VAL A 112 39.64 -5.36 -37.87
C VAL A 112 39.29 -6.62 -38.64
N THR A 113 40.34 -7.17 -39.29
CA THR A 113 40.39 -8.44 -39.98
C THR A 113 39.82 -9.55 -39.09
N MET A 114 38.74 -10.18 -39.54
CA MET A 114 38.15 -11.36 -38.89
C MET A 114 39.05 -12.57 -39.14
N GLU A 115 39.77 -13.00 -38.14
CA GLU A 115 40.30 -14.36 -38.05
C GLU A 115 39.14 -15.31 -37.70
N PRO A 116 38.93 -16.45 -38.39
CA PRO A 116 37.82 -17.36 -38.11
C PRO A 116 38.12 -18.09 -36.80
N LYS A 117 37.40 -17.70 -35.75
CA LYS A 117 37.44 -18.37 -34.46
C LYS A 117 36.84 -19.78 -34.65
N ALA A 118 37.68 -20.78 -34.60
CA ALA A 118 37.37 -22.18 -34.69
C ALA A 118 36.23 -22.51 -33.70
N TYR A 119 35.13 -23.10 -34.24
CA TYR A 119 34.07 -23.73 -33.45
C TYR A 119 34.75 -24.80 -32.58
N ARG A 120 34.87 -24.49 -31.29
CA ARG A 120 35.25 -25.48 -30.28
C ARG A 120 34.07 -26.45 -30.20
N ALA A 121 34.26 -27.67 -30.69
CA ALA A 121 33.31 -28.74 -30.58
C ALA A 121 32.82 -28.85 -29.15
N ALA A 122 31.53 -28.80 -28.98
CA ALA A 122 30.88 -29.02 -27.70
C ALA A 122 31.28 -30.40 -27.19
N ASP A 123 31.84 -30.44 -26.00
CA ASP A 123 32.13 -31.64 -25.26
C ASP A 123 30.79 -32.37 -24.97
N PRO A 124 30.56 -33.60 -25.47
CA PRO A 124 29.27 -34.29 -25.34
C PRO A 124 29.09 -34.97 -23.98
N GLY A 125 29.74 -34.46 -22.93
CA GLY A 125 29.86 -35.10 -21.62
C GLY A 125 29.08 -34.48 -20.45
N LEU A 126 28.38 -33.37 -20.63
CA LEU A 126 27.57 -32.77 -19.54
C LEU A 126 26.20 -32.39 -20.06
N SER A 127 25.26 -33.37 -20.03
CA SER A 127 23.84 -33.07 -20.12
C SER A 127 23.35 -32.48 -18.79
N SER A 128 23.78 -31.25 -18.47
CA SER A 128 23.02 -30.41 -17.59
C SER A 128 21.88 -29.82 -18.42
N ASN A 129 20.69 -30.37 -18.28
CA ASN A 129 19.43 -29.71 -18.67
C ASN A 129 19.23 -28.46 -17.79
N ASP A 130 20.24 -27.62 -17.68
CA ASP A 130 20.14 -26.32 -17.01
C ASP A 130 19.29 -25.42 -17.90
N PHE A 131 18.01 -25.46 -17.65
CA PHE A 131 17.06 -24.57 -18.26
C PHE A 131 17.46 -23.11 -17.92
N PRO A 132 17.84 -22.29 -18.92
CA PRO A 132 18.44 -20.99 -18.65
C PRO A 132 17.35 -20.04 -18.12
N LEU A 133 17.18 -20.00 -16.80
CA LEU A 133 16.22 -19.11 -16.13
C LEU A 133 16.45 -17.63 -16.45
N SER A 134 17.65 -17.26 -16.90
CA SER A 134 17.99 -15.88 -17.31
C SER A 134 17.08 -15.34 -18.41
N GLN A 135 16.52 -16.20 -19.27
CA GLN A 135 15.60 -15.78 -20.33
C GLN A 135 14.23 -15.28 -19.80
N PHE A 136 13.91 -15.54 -18.53
CA PHE A 136 12.66 -15.13 -17.89
C PHE A 136 12.84 -13.96 -16.91
N LEU A 137 14.03 -13.38 -16.85
CA LEU A 137 14.25 -12.20 -16.01
C LEU A 137 13.72 -10.94 -16.72
N LEU A 138 13.10 -10.06 -15.95
CA LEU A 138 12.79 -8.71 -16.37
C LEU A 138 14.04 -7.83 -16.27
N ASP A 139 14.04 -6.68 -16.94
CA ASP A 139 15.17 -5.76 -16.91
C ASP A 139 15.37 -5.17 -15.51
N ALA A 140 16.62 -5.04 -15.11
CA ALA A 140 16.96 -4.45 -13.83
C ALA A 140 16.74 -2.93 -13.84
N THR A 141 16.08 -2.41 -12.83
CA THR A 141 16.07 -0.97 -12.56
C THR A 141 17.40 -0.57 -11.93
N PRO A 142 18.05 0.51 -12.36
CA PRO A 142 19.26 1.01 -11.75
C PRO A 142 19.10 1.30 -10.24
N ASP A 143 20.09 0.97 -9.43
CA ASP A 143 20.07 1.17 -7.97
C ASP A 143 19.77 2.61 -7.58
N LYS A 144 20.28 3.58 -8.35
CA LYS A 144 20.03 5.00 -8.12
C LYS A 144 18.56 5.40 -8.34
N GLU A 145 17.87 4.77 -9.29
CA GLU A 145 16.46 5.01 -9.54
C GLU A 145 15.62 4.43 -8.40
N ILE A 146 15.94 3.21 -7.94
CA ILE A 146 15.29 2.60 -6.78
C ILE A 146 15.49 3.46 -5.53
N ALA A 147 16.72 3.95 -5.31
CA ALA A 147 17.02 4.82 -4.18
C ALA A 147 16.22 6.13 -4.22
N ALA A 148 16.19 6.79 -5.37
CA ALA A 148 15.44 8.04 -5.54
C ALA A 148 13.94 7.85 -5.40
N GLU A 149 13.40 6.73 -5.88
CA GLU A 149 11.96 6.39 -5.75
C GLU A 149 11.60 6.16 -4.27
N LEU A 150 12.40 5.38 -3.53
CA LEU A 150 12.17 5.14 -2.10
C LEU A 150 12.22 6.45 -1.28
N GLN A 151 13.19 7.32 -1.54
CA GLN A 151 13.28 8.63 -0.87
C GLN A 151 12.05 9.50 -1.17
N SER A 152 11.61 9.52 -2.42
CA SER A 152 10.40 10.24 -2.84
C SER A 152 9.13 9.72 -2.15
N LEU A 153 9.01 8.41 -1.95
CA LEU A 153 7.90 7.80 -1.22
C LEU A 153 7.94 8.16 0.27
N GLY A 154 9.13 8.19 0.88
CA GLY A 154 9.31 8.64 2.27
C GLY A 154 8.88 10.09 2.48
N GLU A 155 9.15 10.97 1.50
CA GLU A 155 8.69 12.36 1.50
C GLU A 155 7.18 12.47 1.26
N LEU A 156 6.62 11.66 0.37
CA LEU A 156 5.18 11.62 0.11
C LEU A 156 4.39 11.21 1.38
N ILE A 157 4.89 10.23 2.13
CA ILE A 157 4.30 9.83 3.43
C ILE A 157 4.44 10.98 4.45
N HIS A 158 5.58 11.66 4.48
CA HIS A 158 5.79 12.80 5.37
C HIS A 158 4.78 13.92 5.12
N LEU A 159 4.64 14.35 3.88
CA LEU A 159 3.67 15.37 3.48
C LEU A 159 2.22 14.93 3.75
N HIS A 160 1.92 13.63 3.58
CA HIS A 160 0.61 13.12 3.94
C HIS A 160 0.34 13.31 5.44
N VAL A 161 1.32 12.99 6.29
CA VAL A 161 1.17 13.13 7.75
C VAL A 161 1.00 14.59 8.16
N GLU A 162 1.81 15.49 7.62
CA GLU A 162 1.74 16.90 7.98
C GLU A 162 0.40 17.55 7.59
N ASN A 163 -0.15 17.18 6.45
CA ASN A 163 -1.32 17.85 5.88
C ASN A 163 -2.67 17.28 6.34
N ASN A 164 -2.70 16.07 6.92
CA ASN A 164 -3.97 15.38 7.17
C ASN A 164 -4.26 15.09 8.65
N TYR A 165 -3.30 15.27 9.57
CA TYR A 165 -3.49 14.93 10.98
C TYR A 165 -3.28 16.13 11.89
N HIS A 166 -4.25 16.33 12.81
CA HIS A 166 -4.20 17.43 13.77
C HIS A 166 -3.30 17.14 14.97
N LEU A 167 -2.82 18.22 15.60
CA LEU A 167 -2.02 18.16 16.82
C LEU A 167 -2.85 18.44 18.11
N GLN A 168 -4.18 18.46 18.03
CA GLN A 168 -5.05 18.67 19.17
C GLN A 168 -4.95 17.49 20.15
N LYS A 169 -5.20 17.72 21.44
CA LYS A 169 -5.19 16.67 22.44
C LYS A 169 -6.24 15.59 22.11
N VAL A 170 -5.80 14.35 22.06
CA VAL A 170 -6.68 13.18 21.88
C VAL A 170 -6.98 12.59 23.24
N GLN A 171 -8.26 12.36 23.54
CA GLN A 171 -8.72 11.74 24.78
C GLN A 171 -8.99 10.25 24.53
N GLN A 172 -7.92 9.47 24.44
CA GLN A 172 -8.00 8.02 24.25
C GLN A 172 -7.01 7.32 25.18
N SER A 173 -7.35 6.11 25.62
CA SER A 173 -6.45 5.34 26.47
C SER A 173 -5.28 4.78 25.67
N LEU A 174 -4.11 4.70 26.31
CA LEU A 174 -2.92 4.12 25.70
C LEU A 174 -3.17 2.67 25.25
N SER A 175 -3.88 1.88 26.08
CA SER A 175 -4.20 0.48 25.76
C SER A 175 -5.06 0.33 24.49
N ALA A 176 -6.06 1.18 24.30
CA ALA A 176 -6.92 1.12 23.10
C ALA A 176 -6.14 1.48 21.82
N VAL A 177 -5.22 2.46 21.91
CA VAL A 177 -4.36 2.83 20.77
C VAL A 177 -3.35 1.71 20.49
N THR A 178 -2.78 1.09 21.52
CA THR A 178 -1.88 -0.07 21.39
C THR A 178 -2.59 -1.25 20.72
N GLU A 179 -3.80 -1.58 21.16
CA GLU A 179 -4.61 -2.64 20.55
C GLU A 179 -4.91 -2.36 19.07
N SER A 180 -5.24 -1.11 18.74
CA SER A 180 -5.45 -0.70 17.35
C SER A 180 -4.19 -0.87 16.48
N LEU A 181 -2.99 -0.61 17.02
CA LEU A 181 -1.73 -0.88 16.34
C LEU A 181 -1.47 -2.38 16.13
N LEU A 182 -1.76 -3.21 17.15
CA LEU A 182 -1.61 -4.67 17.02
C LEU A 182 -2.52 -5.23 15.92
N ASN A 183 -3.74 -4.71 15.80
CA ASN A 183 -4.67 -5.08 14.73
C ASN A 183 -4.16 -4.73 13.32
N LEU A 184 -3.24 -3.78 13.19
CA LEU A 184 -2.53 -3.46 11.96
C LEU A 184 -1.31 -4.36 11.67
N GLY A 185 -1.04 -5.35 12.52
CA GLY A 185 0.13 -6.23 12.41
C GLY A 185 1.42 -5.62 12.97
N PHE A 186 1.31 -4.64 13.86
CA PHE A 186 2.46 -3.92 14.39
C PHE A 186 3.32 -4.74 15.37
N GLU A 187 2.85 -5.91 15.79
CA GLU A 187 3.61 -6.89 16.58
C GLU A 187 4.87 -7.40 15.86
N GLN A 188 4.91 -7.32 14.53
CA GLN A 188 6.05 -7.71 13.69
C GLN A 188 7.09 -6.59 13.52
N ASN A 189 6.86 -5.41 14.15
CA ASN A 189 7.82 -4.31 14.06
C ASN A 189 9.11 -4.65 14.83
N PRO A 190 10.27 -4.67 14.17
CA PRO A 190 11.55 -5.03 14.81
C PRO A 190 12.12 -3.96 15.74
N GLY A 191 11.49 -2.78 15.79
CA GLY A 191 11.97 -1.62 16.55
C GLY A 191 11.36 -1.52 17.94
N LEU A 192 10.77 -0.35 18.22
CA LEU A 192 10.13 -0.04 19.50
C LEU A 192 8.81 -0.80 19.67
N GLY A 193 8.50 -1.21 20.89
CA GLY A 193 7.24 -1.89 21.19
C GLY A 193 6.02 -1.01 20.88
N SER A 194 4.90 -1.66 20.55
CA SER A 194 3.64 -1.02 20.14
C SER A 194 3.12 -0.01 21.16
N GLU A 195 3.32 -0.25 22.46
CA GLU A 195 2.94 0.68 23.52
C GLU A 195 3.74 1.99 23.47
N THR A 196 5.05 1.91 23.19
CA THR A 196 5.89 3.10 23.03
C THR A 196 5.44 3.91 21.83
N ILE A 197 5.16 3.24 20.70
CA ILE A 197 4.66 3.90 19.48
C ILE A 197 3.28 4.54 19.72
N ALA A 198 2.38 3.85 20.40
CA ALA A 198 1.08 4.40 20.79
C ALA A 198 1.23 5.68 21.64
N SER A 199 2.18 5.67 22.59
CA SER A 199 2.50 6.86 23.39
C SER A 199 3.00 8.03 22.54
N LEU A 200 3.90 7.77 21.58
CA LEU A 200 4.38 8.79 20.63
C LEU A 200 3.24 9.39 19.79
N CYS A 201 2.29 8.56 19.36
CA CYS A 201 1.13 9.03 18.60
C CYS A 201 0.16 9.87 19.45
N LEU A 202 0.01 9.57 20.73
CA LEU A 202 -0.87 10.31 21.64
C LEU A 202 -0.28 11.66 22.06
N ASP A 203 1.03 11.77 22.23
CA ASP A 203 1.69 13.01 22.59
C ASP A 203 1.69 13.99 21.39
N GLN A 204 1.22 15.22 21.63
CA GLN A 204 1.13 16.28 20.64
C GLN A 204 2.47 16.64 19.99
N LYS A 205 3.58 16.54 20.74
CA LYS A 205 4.91 16.95 20.26
C LYS A 205 5.55 15.89 19.35
N THR A 206 5.25 14.63 19.58
CA THR A 206 5.84 13.49 18.86
C THR A 206 4.88 12.82 17.90
N ARG A 207 3.61 13.25 17.87
CA ARG A 207 2.54 12.63 17.06
C ARG A 207 2.90 12.46 15.62
N GLN A 208 3.36 13.52 14.95
CA GLN A 208 3.70 13.45 13.51
C GLN A 208 4.78 12.41 13.25
N VAL A 209 5.76 12.32 14.13
CA VAL A 209 6.85 11.33 14.06
C VAL A 209 6.30 9.91 14.27
N GLY A 210 5.45 9.73 15.30
CA GLY A 210 4.79 8.45 15.57
C GLY A 210 3.90 8.00 14.40
N LEU A 211 3.06 8.88 13.87
CA LEU A 211 2.17 8.58 12.74
C LEU A 211 2.96 8.28 11.45
N LYS A 212 4.03 9.03 11.17
CA LYS A 212 4.91 8.77 10.03
C LYS A 212 5.52 7.37 10.11
N HIS A 213 6.01 6.98 11.30
CA HIS A 213 6.53 5.64 11.52
C HIS A 213 5.48 4.56 11.28
N VAL A 214 4.28 4.72 11.87
CA VAL A 214 3.19 3.72 11.73
C VAL A 214 2.78 3.56 10.28
N ILE A 215 2.49 4.66 9.59
CA ILE A 215 2.05 4.64 8.19
C ILE A 215 3.14 4.04 7.30
N SER A 216 4.39 4.48 7.47
CA SER A 216 5.53 3.96 6.72
C SER A 216 5.71 2.47 6.94
N PHE A 217 5.77 2.01 8.21
CA PHE A 217 5.92 0.60 8.53
C PHE A 217 4.83 -0.27 7.90
N VAL A 218 3.56 0.09 8.10
CA VAL A 218 2.43 -0.70 7.60
C VAL A 218 2.42 -0.76 6.07
N ILE A 219 2.66 0.37 5.39
CA ILE A 219 2.67 0.41 3.92
C ILE A 219 3.86 -0.39 3.37
N PHE A 220 5.09 -0.16 3.85
CA PHE A 220 6.26 -0.87 3.33
C PHE A 220 6.22 -2.36 3.68
N ASN A 221 5.69 -2.75 4.84
CA ASN A 221 5.44 -4.15 5.16
C ASN A 221 4.40 -4.80 4.23
N SER A 222 3.42 -4.04 3.74
CA SER A 222 2.41 -4.55 2.80
C SER A 222 2.94 -4.83 1.40
N ILE A 223 4.03 -4.19 0.99
CA ILE A 223 4.68 -4.35 -0.31
C ILE A 223 5.93 -5.22 -0.25
N ASP A 224 6.36 -5.64 0.93
CA ASP A 224 7.53 -6.49 1.11
C ASP A 224 7.21 -7.93 0.71
N PHE A 225 8.00 -8.47 -0.21
CA PHE A 225 7.89 -9.87 -0.65
C PHE A 225 8.19 -10.87 0.46
N HIS A 226 8.98 -10.50 1.46
CA HIS A 226 9.33 -11.34 2.60
C HIS A 226 8.31 -11.26 3.75
N SER A 227 7.38 -10.30 3.67
CA SER A 227 6.28 -10.15 4.62
C SER A 227 5.12 -11.10 4.28
N ARG A 228 4.45 -11.58 5.33
CA ARG A 228 3.21 -12.37 5.21
C ARG A 228 1.99 -11.54 5.61
N SER A 229 2.06 -10.22 5.40
CA SER A 229 0.97 -9.31 5.76
C SER A 229 -0.36 -9.74 5.14
N ARG A 230 -1.42 -9.74 5.94
CA ARG A 230 -2.80 -9.96 5.45
C ARG A 230 -3.29 -8.84 4.55
N LEU A 231 -2.68 -7.64 4.70
CA LEU A 231 -2.96 -6.45 3.91
C LEU A 231 -1.92 -6.24 2.81
N SER A 232 -1.46 -7.34 2.19
CA SER A 232 -0.43 -7.28 1.15
C SER A 232 -0.91 -6.52 -0.08
N MET A 233 -0.06 -5.64 -0.58
CA MET A 233 -0.23 -4.90 -1.83
C MET A 233 0.46 -5.57 -3.02
N LEU A 234 1.08 -6.72 -2.83
CA LEU A 234 1.63 -7.54 -3.92
C LEU A 234 0.51 -8.10 -4.80
N PRO A 235 0.80 -8.59 -6.02
CA PRO A 235 -0.20 -9.26 -6.85
C PRO A 235 -0.96 -10.31 -6.05
N ALA A 236 -2.29 -10.34 -6.13
CA ALA A 236 -3.12 -11.22 -5.31
C ALA A 236 -2.70 -12.71 -5.34
N PRO A 237 -2.32 -13.31 -6.50
CA PRO A 237 -1.81 -14.69 -6.52
C PRO A 237 -0.49 -14.85 -5.76
N VAL A 238 0.38 -13.82 -5.78
CA VAL A 238 1.66 -13.84 -5.06
C VAL A 238 1.42 -13.74 -3.56
N ALA A 239 0.58 -12.81 -3.13
CA ALA A 239 0.23 -12.63 -1.72
C ALA A 239 -0.41 -13.92 -1.14
N ALA A 240 -1.37 -14.52 -1.85
CA ALA A 240 -2.01 -15.76 -1.43
C ALA A 240 -1.02 -16.92 -1.29
N PHE A 241 -0.09 -17.07 -2.24
CA PHE A 241 0.95 -18.09 -2.16
C PHE A 241 1.87 -17.87 -0.95
N LEU A 242 2.37 -16.64 -0.73
CA LEU A 242 3.24 -16.33 0.40
C LEU A 242 2.57 -16.61 1.75
N GLN A 243 1.27 -16.30 1.87
CA GLN A 243 0.48 -16.58 3.07
C GLN A 243 0.23 -18.09 3.30
N SER A 244 0.25 -18.90 2.23
CA SER A 244 0.07 -20.36 2.32
C SER A 244 1.35 -21.12 2.68
N LEU A 245 2.52 -20.47 2.64
CA LEU A 245 3.78 -21.13 2.96
C LEU A 245 3.83 -21.49 4.44
N PRO A 246 4.27 -22.74 4.77
CA PRO A 246 4.50 -23.11 6.15
C PRO A 246 5.65 -22.30 6.77
N ASP A 247 5.66 -22.22 8.09
CA ASP A 247 6.79 -21.61 8.79
C ASP A 247 8.05 -22.49 8.57
N ASN A 248 9.12 -21.83 8.12
CA ASN A 248 10.35 -22.53 7.76
C ASN A 248 11.04 -23.13 8.99
N ASN A 249 11.20 -24.44 9.02
CA ASN A 249 12.13 -25.11 9.92
C ASN A 249 13.58 -24.75 9.53
N HIS A 250 14.45 -24.62 10.51
CA HIS A 250 15.81 -24.11 10.36
C HIS A 250 16.68 -24.86 9.33
N ASP A 251 16.45 -26.16 9.11
CA ASP A 251 17.30 -27.02 8.29
C ASP A 251 17.15 -26.85 6.76
N SER A 252 16.05 -26.26 6.29
CA SER A 252 15.81 -26.06 4.86
C SER A 252 15.85 -24.59 4.40
N ARG A 253 16.25 -23.68 5.28
CA ARG A 253 16.11 -22.21 5.06
C ARG A 253 16.78 -21.74 3.76
N GLN A 254 18.00 -22.21 3.46
CA GLN A 254 18.74 -21.76 2.28
C GLN A 254 18.10 -22.25 0.96
N ALA A 255 17.71 -23.51 0.90
CA ALA A 255 17.03 -24.07 -0.29
C ALA A 255 15.67 -23.41 -0.52
N SER A 256 14.91 -23.19 0.55
CA SER A 256 13.60 -22.50 0.50
C SER A 256 13.75 -21.06 0.06
N SER A 257 14.76 -20.33 0.55
CA SER A 257 15.04 -18.95 0.14
C SER A 257 15.39 -18.88 -1.34
N LEU A 258 16.28 -19.76 -1.84
CA LEU A 258 16.61 -19.81 -3.26
C LEU A 258 15.40 -20.14 -4.14
N ALA A 259 14.60 -21.14 -3.73
CA ALA A 259 13.39 -21.52 -4.46
C ALA A 259 12.39 -20.34 -4.52
N LEU A 260 12.20 -19.66 -3.40
CA LEU A 260 11.31 -18.51 -3.30
C LEU A 260 11.81 -17.33 -4.16
N SER A 261 13.12 -17.06 -4.17
CA SER A 261 13.72 -16.04 -5.02
C SER A 261 13.51 -16.32 -6.51
N LYS A 262 13.70 -17.58 -6.94
CA LYS A 262 13.43 -17.99 -8.33
C LYS A 262 11.93 -17.93 -8.66
N TRP A 263 11.08 -18.38 -7.75
CA TRP A 263 9.62 -18.29 -7.93
C TRP A 263 9.18 -16.82 -8.06
N ARG A 264 9.73 -15.90 -7.28
CA ARG A 264 9.47 -14.46 -7.36
C ARG A 264 9.71 -13.91 -8.76
N THR A 265 10.91 -14.18 -9.32
CA THR A 265 11.29 -13.67 -10.64
C THR A 265 10.44 -14.27 -11.76
N LEU A 266 10.14 -15.58 -11.69
CA LEU A 266 9.24 -16.24 -12.65
C LEU A 266 7.81 -15.71 -12.54
N SER A 267 7.30 -15.49 -11.33
CA SER A 267 5.96 -14.92 -11.11
C SER A 267 5.86 -13.51 -11.67
N ALA A 268 6.87 -12.67 -11.45
CA ALA A 268 6.92 -11.32 -12.02
C ALA A 268 6.87 -11.36 -13.55
N PHE A 269 7.63 -12.24 -14.19
CA PHE A 269 7.62 -12.44 -15.64
C PHE A 269 6.28 -12.95 -16.15
N LEU A 270 5.68 -13.96 -15.48
CA LEU A 270 4.42 -14.56 -15.91
C LEU A 270 3.23 -13.63 -15.75
N LEU A 271 3.23 -12.78 -14.71
CA LEU A 271 2.18 -11.80 -14.45
C LEU A 271 2.36 -10.52 -15.28
N HIS A 272 3.50 -10.34 -15.94
CA HIS A 272 3.76 -9.15 -16.74
C HIS A 272 2.84 -9.11 -17.97
N PRO A 273 2.07 -8.03 -18.18
CA PRO A 273 1.10 -7.93 -19.29
C PRO A 273 1.76 -7.96 -20.66
N ASN A 274 2.99 -7.45 -20.78
CA ASN A 274 3.77 -7.46 -22.02
C ASN A 274 5.19 -7.97 -21.77
N ARG A 275 5.35 -9.29 -21.77
CA ARG A 275 6.61 -9.98 -21.48
C ARG A 275 7.73 -9.66 -22.46
N SER A 276 7.41 -9.25 -23.68
CA SER A 276 8.39 -8.90 -24.71
C SER A 276 9.18 -7.63 -24.40
N GLN A 277 8.56 -6.70 -23.64
CA GLN A 277 9.20 -5.43 -23.28
C GLN A 277 10.20 -5.55 -22.14
N ARG A 278 10.13 -6.63 -21.36
CA ARG A 278 10.97 -6.90 -20.19
C ARG A 278 11.11 -5.75 -19.18
N THR A 279 10.27 -4.74 -19.27
CA THR A 279 10.25 -3.62 -18.32
C THR A 279 9.89 -4.12 -16.92
N PRO A 280 10.21 -3.37 -15.85
CA PRO A 280 9.72 -3.70 -14.52
C PRO A 280 8.20 -3.84 -14.49
N PHE A 281 7.72 -4.79 -13.70
CA PHE A 281 6.29 -5.03 -13.57
C PHE A 281 5.61 -3.88 -12.81
N VAL A 282 4.47 -3.41 -13.29
CA VAL A 282 3.70 -2.32 -12.70
C VAL A 282 2.26 -2.78 -12.50
N PRO A 283 1.63 -2.51 -11.35
CA PRO A 283 0.23 -2.88 -11.13
C PRO A 283 -0.69 -2.13 -12.10
N SER A 284 -1.77 -2.77 -12.53
CA SER A 284 -2.88 -2.06 -13.15
C SER A 284 -3.74 -1.41 -12.07
N ASP A 285 -4.31 -0.25 -12.37
CA ASP A 285 -5.17 0.49 -11.44
C ASP A 285 -6.34 -0.37 -10.94
N SER A 286 -6.97 -1.12 -11.86
CA SER A 286 -8.09 -2.01 -11.53
C SER A 286 -7.71 -3.17 -10.59
N ALA A 287 -6.48 -3.68 -10.67
CA ALA A 287 -6.02 -4.78 -9.81
C ALA A 287 -5.60 -4.29 -8.41
N ALA A 288 -4.98 -3.10 -8.32
CA ALA A 288 -4.47 -2.58 -7.06
C ALA A 288 -5.49 -1.74 -6.27
N ALA A 289 -6.52 -1.17 -6.93
CA ALA A 289 -7.50 -0.31 -6.26
C ALA A 289 -8.24 -0.99 -5.08
N PRO A 290 -8.74 -2.23 -5.18
CA PRO A 290 -9.39 -2.89 -4.04
C PRO A 290 -8.45 -3.11 -2.85
N GLN A 291 -7.19 -3.52 -3.11
CA GLN A 291 -6.18 -3.74 -2.07
C GLN A 291 -5.77 -2.41 -1.41
N SER A 292 -5.56 -1.35 -2.20
CA SER A 292 -5.22 -0.03 -1.66
C SER A 292 -6.35 0.55 -0.82
N LEU A 293 -7.61 0.35 -1.22
CA LEU A 293 -8.77 0.75 -0.42
C LEU A 293 -8.84 -0.04 0.89
N ALA A 294 -8.63 -1.34 0.85
CA ALA A 294 -8.64 -2.19 2.04
C ALA A 294 -7.55 -1.76 3.04
N LEU A 295 -6.32 -1.53 2.57
CA LEU A 295 -5.21 -1.07 3.41
C LEU A 295 -5.46 0.34 3.96
N ALA A 296 -5.96 1.27 3.13
CA ALA A 296 -6.31 2.63 3.56
C ALA A 296 -7.42 2.59 4.62
N THR A 297 -8.42 1.74 4.46
CA THR A 297 -9.50 1.56 5.44
C THR A 297 -8.97 1.01 6.76
N ALA A 298 -8.12 -0.02 6.72
CA ALA A 298 -7.51 -0.58 7.91
C ALA A 298 -6.65 0.47 8.66
N LEU A 299 -5.81 1.21 7.94
CA LEU A 299 -5.03 2.31 8.51
C LEU A 299 -5.92 3.41 9.09
N THR A 300 -6.99 3.79 8.40
CA THR A 300 -7.90 4.85 8.86
C THR A 300 -8.65 4.45 10.13
N THR A 301 -8.86 3.15 10.38
CA THR A 301 -9.41 2.68 11.67
C THR A 301 -8.55 3.08 12.87
N PHE A 302 -7.22 3.12 12.70
CA PHE A 302 -6.29 3.66 13.70
C PHE A 302 -6.19 5.19 13.61
N LEU A 303 -6.10 5.74 12.41
CA LEU A 303 -5.78 7.15 12.16
C LEU A 303 -6.94 8.10 12.44
N HIS A 304 -8.20 7.61 12.49
CA HIS A 304 -9.40 8.45 12.66
C HIS A 304 -9.35 9.34 13.91
N LEU A 305 -8.61 8.92 14.95
CA LEU A 305 -8.41 9.69 16.17
C LEU A 305 -7.66 11.02 15.95
N PHE A 306 -6.93 11.12 14.86
CA PHE A 306 -6.02 12.21 14.56
C PHE A 306 -6.50 13.06 13.36
N ILE A 307 -7.63 12.69 12.74
CA ILE A 307 -8.23 13.40 11.60
C ILE A 307 -9.23 14.43 12.11
N PRO A 308 -9.31 15.63 11.53
CA PRO A 308 -10.40 16.56 11.83
C PRO A 308 -11.77 15.90 11.65
N SER A 309 -12.73 16.24 12.52
CA SER A 309 -14.05 15.56 12.55
C SER A 309 -14.98 15.92 11.40
N ASP A 310 -14.61 16.89 10.55
CA ASP A 310 -15.43 17.28 9.40
C ASP A 310 -15.30 16.27 8.26
N HIS A 311 -16.41 16.03 7.56
CA HIS A 311 -16.51 15.02 6.51
C HIS A 311 -15.56 15.29 5.33
N ALA A 312 -15.31 16.55 4.99
CA ALA A 312 -14.44 16.91 3.87
C ALA A 312 -12.98 16.52 4.16
N SER A 313 -12.48 16.83 5.37
CA SER A 313 -11.14 16.42 5.81
C SER A 313 -10.98 14.89 5.86
N GLN A 314 -11.99 14.17 6.36
CA GLN A 314 -11.96 12.70 6.39
C GLN A 314 -11.91 12.10 4.99
N GLN A 315 -12.71 12.60 4.06
CA GLN A 315 -12.71 12.14 2.67
C GLN A 315 -11.40 12.47 1.97
N GLN A 316 -10.88 13.67 2.17
CA GLN A 316 -9.59 14.10 1.62
C GLN A 316 -8.44 13.22 2.13
N GLN A 317 -8.37 12.98 3.44
CA GLN A 317 -7.37 12.12 4.06
C GLN A 317 -7.41 10.71 3.47
N MET A 318 -8.59 10.09 3.40
CA MET A 318 -8.76 8.74 2.86
C MET A 318 -8.33 8.66 1.40
N SER A 319 -8.76 9.59 0.56
CA SER A 319 -8.40 9.64 -0.85
C SER A 319 -6.89 9.83 -1.06
N HIS A 320 -6.27 10.74 -0.29
CA HIS A 320 -4.84 10.98 -0.36
C HIS A 320 -4.02 9.79 0.17
N LEU A 321 -4.45 9.15 1.28
CA LEU A 321 -3.81 7.94 1.80
C LEU A 321 -3.85 6.80 0.79
N GLN A 322 -4.99 6.59 0.13
CA GLN A 322 -5.13 5.58 -0.91
C GLN A 322 -4.17 5.84 -2.08
N ALA A 323 -4.01 7.10 -2.50
CA ALA A 323 -3.05 7.48 -3.54
C ALA A 323 -1.59 7.21 -3.12
N VAL A 324 -1.23 7.54 -1.87
CA VAL A 324 0.10 7.24 -1.30
C VAL A 324 0.37 5.73 -1.30
N ILE A 325 -0.58 4.94 -0.83
CA ILE A 325 -0.49 3.47 -0.82
C ILE A 325 -0.29 2.93 -2.23
N PHE A 326 -1.02 3.47 -3.21
CA PHE A 326 -0.92 3.04 -4.59
C PHE A 326 0.47 3.31 -5.19
N GLU A 327 1.06 4.49 -4.95
CA GLU A 327 2.43 4.79 -5.40
C GLU A 327 3.45 3.87 -4.72
N CYS A 328 3.29 3.58 -3.43
CA CYS A 328 4.13 2.60 -2.74
C CYS A 328 3.95 1.18 -3.31
N ALA A 329 2.72 0.78 -3.68
CA ALA A 329 2.49 -0.51 -4.33
C ALA A 329 3.21 -0.62 -5.68
N ARG A 330 3.25 0.45 -6.47
CA ARG A 330 4.03 0.48 -7.73
C ARG A 330 5.50 0.21 -7.48
N PHE A 331 6.06 0.82 -6.44
CA PHE A 331 7.44 0.55 -6.01
C PHE A 331 7.62 -0.91 -5.57
N GLY A 332 6.69 -1.46 -4.77
CA GLY A 332 6.72 -2.87 -4.37
C GLY A 332 6.73 -3.84 -5.55
N TYR A 333 5.93 -3.57 -6.60
CA TYR A 333 5.92 -4.36 -7.84
C TYR A 333 7.26 -4.22 -8.58
N THR A 334 7.83 -3.02 -8.62
CA THR A 334 9.16 -2.80 -9.19
C THR A 334 10.22 -3.62 -8.47
N ILE A 335 10.26 -3.59 -7.13
CA ILE A 335 11.19 -4.37 -6.29
C ILE A 335 10.97 -5.87 -6.49
N MET A 336 9.71 -6.35 -6.46
CA MET A 336 9.39 -7.76 -6.67
C MET A 336 9.88 -8.26 -8.04
N SER A 337 9.85 -7.41 -9.06
CA SER A 337 10.24 -7.76 -10.43
C SER A 337 11.74 -7.71 -10.71
N GLN A 338 12.54 -7.21 -9.76
CA GLN A 338 13.99 -7.12 -9.96
C GLN A 338 14.62 -8.50 -10.12
N PRO A 339 15.62 -8.66 -11.03
CA PRO A 339 16.41 -9.90 -11.12
C PRO A 339 17.13 -10.24 -9.81
N SER A 340 17.70 -9.24 -9.17
CA SER A 340 18.35 -9.34 -7.86
C SER A 340 17.31 -9.43 -6.74
N GLU A 341 17.71 -9.96 -5.59
CA GLU A 341 16.85 -9.99 -4.43
C GLU A 341 17.09 -8.77 -3.54
N TRP A 342 15.98 -8.15 -3.10
CA TRP A 342 15.98 -6.93 -2.31
C TRP A 342 15.19 -7.15 -1.02
N GLN A 343 15.60 -6.48 0.04
CA GLN A 343 14.98 -6.55 1.35
C GLN A 343 14.87 -5.16 1.95
N PHE A 344 13.72 -4.86 2.56
CA PHE A 344 13.57 -3.66 3.38
C PHE A 344 14.27 -3.83 4.72
N THR A 345 14.93 -2.76 5.19
CA THR A 345 15.67 -2.75 6.44
C THR A 345 15.08 -1.72 7.40
N TYR A 346 14.86 -2.16 8.65
CA TYR A 346 14.29 -1.36 9.73
C TYR A 346 15.26 -1.22 10.91
N GLU A 347 16.53 -1.53 10.73
CA GLU A 347 17.52 -1.45 11.80
C GLU A 347 17.86 -0.01 12.11
N ALA A 348 17.54 0.43 13.31
CA ALA A 348 17.74 1.79 13.78
C ALA A 348 19.04 2.01 14.58
N GLY A 349 19.79 0.96 14.88
CA GLY A 349 21.11 1.04 15.57
C GLY A 349 21.06 1.46 17.03
N GLY A 350 19.89 1.57 17.68
CA GLY A 350 19.78 1.94 19.08
C GLY A 350 18.35 1.89 19.64
N SER A 351 18.23 1.76 20.98
CA SER A 351 16.95 1.59 21.67
C SER A 351 16.05 2.84 21.71
N ARG A 352 16.57 3.99 21.31
CA ARG A 352 15.83 5.28 21.23
C ARG A 352 15.76 5.83 19.83
N MET A 353 15.94 4.99 18.85
CA MET A 353 15.90 5.38 17.45
C MET A 353 14.63 4.85 16.78
N LEU A 354 13.94 5.69 16.05
CA LEU A 354 12.71 5.38 15.33
C LEU A 354 12.96 5.45 13.82
N VAL A 355 12.58 4.41 13.10
CA VAL A 355 12.69 4.39 11.64
C VAL A 355 11.48 5.09 11.03
N LEU A 356 11.68 6.19 10.32
CA LEU A 356 10.62 6.97 9.67
C LEU A 356 10.36 6.53 8.22
N CYS A 357 11.37 5.93 7.58
CA CYS A 357 11.27 5.28 6.28
C CYS A 357 12.29 4.14 6.26
N PRO A 358 11.93 2.94 5.82
CA PRO A 358 12.87 1.83 5.77
C PRO A 358 14.00 2.12 4.80
N GLY A 359 15.15 1.50 5.04
CA GLY A 359 16.20 1.35 4.06
C GLY A 359 15.90 0.20 3.11
N VAL A 360 16.74 0.02 2.12
CA VAL A 360 16.66 -1.12 1.21
C VAL A 360 18.04 -1.63 0.84
N ASP A 361 18.21 -2.95 0.92
CA ASP A 361 19.44 -3.67 0.68
C ASP A 361 19.27 -4.68 -0.44
N LYS A 362 20.33 -4.92 -1.20
CA LYS A 362 20.45 -6.10 -2.06
C LYS A 362 21.01 -7.26 -1.26
N VAL A 363 20.29 -8.36 -1.19
CA VAL A 363 20.71 -9.56 -0.44
C VAL A 363 21.24 -10.68 -1.34
N ALA A 364 20.83 -10.72 -2.62
CA ALA A 364 21.31 -11.68 -3.59
C ALA A 364 21.50 -11.07 -4.99
N ALA A 365 22.38 -11.67 -5.77
CA ALA A 365 22.57 -11.36 -7.18
C ALA A 365 21.46 -11.94 -8.05
N SER A 366 21.43 -11.58 -9.35
CA SER A 366 20.41 -12.04 -10.30
C SER A 366 20.42 -13.55 -10.58
N ASP A 367 21.51 -14.24 -10.30
CA ASP A 367 21.63 -15.70 -10.37
C ASP A 367 21.05 -16.39 -9.12
N GLY A 368 20.64 -15.62 -8.11
CA GLY A 368 20.12 -16.07 -6.83
C GLY A 368 21.20 -16.36 -5.79
N LYS A 369 22.47 -16.07 -6.09
CA LYS A 369 23.57 -16.24 -5.14
C LYS A 369 23.52 -15.15 -4.09
N LEU A 370 23.40 -15.55 -2.83
CA LEU A 370 23.43 -14.62 -1.70
C LEU A 370 24.77 -13.91 -1.60
N TYR A 371 24.75 -12.62 -1.29
CA TYR A 371 25.94 -11.89 -0.92
C TYR A 371 26.41 -12.31 0.48
N GLN A 372 27.70 -12.31 0.72
CA GLN A 372 28.25 -12.56 2.06
C GLN A 372 27.81 -11.49 3.06
N THR A 373 27.70 -10.25 2.61
CA THR A 373 27.14 -9.12 3.33
C THR A 373 26.12 -8.43 2.43
N PRO A 374 24.92 -8.12 2.90
CA PRO A 374 23.95 -7.33 2.15
C PRO A 374 24.58 -6.04 1.63
N ARG A 375 24.25 -5.65 0.41
CA ARG A 375 24.72 -4.39 -0.18
C ARG A 375 23.72 -3.30 0.14
N HIS A 376 24.09 -2.39 1.02
CA HIS A 376 23.29 -1.23 1.36
C HIS A 376 23.13 -0.31 0.14
N VAL A 377 21.88 -0.09 -0.28
CA VAL A 377 21.54 0.83 -1.39
C VAL A 377 20.97 2.12 -0.83
N VAL A 378 20.07 2.02 0.15
CA VAL A 378 19.50 3.16 0.88
C VAL A 378 19.50 2.83 2.37
N ALA A 379 20.12 3.68 3.17
CA ALA A 379 20.01 3.59 4.61
C ALA A 379 18.60 3.99 5.09
N PRO A 380 18.08 3.40 6.17
CA PRO A 380 16.81 3.82 6.74
C PRO A 380 16.89 5.28 7.24
N LEU A 381 15.80 6.01 7.06
CA LEU A 381 15.65 7.34 7.65
C LEU A 381 15.27 7.16 9.13
N ILE A 382 16.14 7.56 10.02
CA ILE A 382 15.97 7.38 11.46
C ILE A 382 15.88 8.71 12.18
N MET A 383 15.16 8.72 13.32
CA MET A 383 15.04 9.85 14.22
C MET A 383 15.27 9.39 15.66
N GLN A 384 15.99 10.19 16.44
CA GLN A 384 16.14 9.98 17.89
C GLN A 384 14.91 10.52 18.63
N ILE A 385 14.37 9.75 19.57
CA ILE A 385 13.20 10.08 20.39
C ILE A 385 13.57 10.17 21.88
#